data_12838640d8d46d87303e6da37852730d
#
_entry.id   12838640d8d46d87303e6da37852730d
#
_cell.length_a   1.000
_cell.length_b   1.000
_cell.length_c   1.000
_cell.angle_alpha   90.00
_cell.angle_beta   90.00
_cell.angle_gamma   90.00
#
_symmetry.space_group_name_H-M   'P 1'
#
loop_
_entity.id
_entity.type
_entity.pdbx_description
1 polymer ?
#
loop_
_entity_poly.entity_id
_entity_poly.type
_entity_poly.pdbx_seq_one_letter_code
_entity_poly.pdbx_strand_id
1 'polypeptide(L)'
;MFIEHQPQIAEYAIKSPDNMCRVMDMVSLSIQQPWHNVGTMLKDVDDKGVESKYLFGSKRPGFEYTRYNKHNLYNVIFYKDMTLEERLLHVAGTPGLGLPKAGFVLQLCTGEVGCLDVHNLNRFGLTPNVFKLGKVKYDTALKKSHLYIKTLEDLGGCEYLWNSWCVFMADKYPKRYRDAEHVSQLHVDYVVK
;
A
#
# COMPACT_ATOMS: atom_id res chain seq x y z
N MET A 1 -15.91 -3.17 -7.82
CA MET A 1 -14.93 -2.66 -6.83
C MET A 1 -13.50 -2.71 -7.35
N PHE A 2 -12.70 -3.79 -7.16
CA PHE A 2 -11.29 -3.82 -7.58
C PHE A 2 -11.09 -3.54 -9.07
N ILE A 3 -11.74 -4.29 -9.94
CA ILE A 3 -11.64 -4.19 -11.40
C ILE A 3 -12.06 -2.81 -11.96
N GLU A 4 -12.80 -2.02 -11.19
CA GLU A 4 -13.27 -0.70 -11.58
C GLU A 4 -12.36 0.42 -11.06
N HIS A 5 -11.85 0.28 -9.84
CA HIS A 5 -11.15 1.36 -9.14
C HIS A 5 -9.63 1.25 -9.20
N GLN A 6 -9.07 0.03 -9.07
CA GLN A 6 -7.63 -0.16 -9.13
C GLN A 6 -7.02 0.32 -10.45
N PRO A 7 -7.60 0.03 -11.64
CA PRO A 7 -7.06 0.53 -12.90
C PRO A 7 -6.95 2.05 -12.98
N GLN A 8 -7.89 2.79 -12.38
CA GLN A 8 -7.85 4.25 -12.36
C GLN A 8 -6.64 4.77 -11.56
N ILE A 9 -6.32 4.11 -10.44
CA ILE A 9 -5.15 4.46 -9.63
C ILE A 9 -3.86 4.09 -10.36
N ALA A 10 -3.81 2.91 -10.99
CA ALA A 10 -2.66 2.46 -11.76
C ALA A 10 -2.37 3.39 -12.95
N GLU A 11 -3.41 3.78 -13.69
CA GLU A 11 -3.31 4.74 -14.78
C GLU A 11 -2.82 6.12 -14.30
N TYR A 12 -3.29 6.57 -13.14
CA TYR A 12 -2.79 7.80 -12.54
C TYR A 12 -1.31 7.67 -12.14
N ALA A 13 -0.94 6.60 -11.44
CA ALA A 13 0.40 6.40 -10.90
C ALA A 13 1.47 6.28 -11.99
N ILE A 14 1.16 5.59 -13.10
CA ILE A 14 2.12 5.38 -14.20
C ILE A 14 2.41 6.64 -15.03
N LYS A 15 1.61 7.70 -14.90
CA LYS A 15 1.83 8.94 -15.66
C LYS A 15 3.12 9.67 -15.25
N SER A 16 3.54 9.56 -13.99
CA SER A 16 4.78 10.18 -13.52
C SER A 16 5.27 9.62 -12.18
N PRO A 17 6.58 9.74 -11.89
CA PRO A 17 7.12 9.43 -10.58
C PRO A 17 6.46 10.20 -9.43
N ASP A 18 5.99 11.42 -9.66
CA ASP A 18 5.33 12.22 -8.63
C ASP A 18 3.91 11.69 -8.32
N ASN A 19 3.18 11.23 -9.33
CA ASN A 19 1.89 10.57 -9.14
C ASN A 19 2.05 9.25 -8.36
N MET A 20 3.06 8.45 -8.69
CA MET A 20 3.41 7.26 -7.91
C MET A 20 3.75 7.61 -6.45
N CYS A 21 4.54 8.68 -6.21
CA CYS A 21 4.83 9.15 -4.87
C CYS A 21 3.56 9.46 -4.07
N ARG A 22 2.55 10.07 -4.71
CA ARG A 22 1.26 10.33 -4.07
C ARG A 22 0.55 9.05 -3.62
N VAL A 23 0.59 7.99 -4.43
CA VAL A 23 0.07 6.67 -4.03
C VAL A 23 0.82 6.15 -2.80
N MET A 24 2.15 6.25 -2.80
CA MET A 24 2.98 5.82 -1.66
C MET A 24 2.69 6.66 -0.39
N ASP A 25 2.41 7.95 -0.53
CA ASP A 25 2.00 8.80 0.60
C ASP A 25 0.68 8.35 1.19
N MET A 26 -0.32 8.07 0.36
CA MET A 26 -1.60 7.53 0.84
C MET A 26 -1.40 6.25 1.64
N VAL A 27 -0.58 5.32 1.11
CA VAL A 27 -0.28 4.07 1.82
C VAL A 27 0.45 4.34 3.14
N SER A 28 1.46 5.20 3.14
CA SER A 28 2.21 5.56 4.34
C SER A 28 1.32 6.23 5.40
N LEU A 29 0.48 7.18 4.99
CA LEU A 29 -0.45 7.87 5.90
C LEU A 29 -1.50 6.93 6.48
N SER A 30 -1.89 5.86 5.77
CA SER A 30 -2.85 4.86 6.26
C SER A 30 -2.30 3.99 7.41
N ILE A 31 -0.98 4.02 7.67
CA ILE A 31 -0.38 3.22 8.75
C ILE A 31 -0.88 3.70 10.10
N GLN A 32 -1.53 2.80 10.86
CA GLN A 32 -2.09 3.07 12.19
C GLN A 32 -3.07 4.25 12.23
N GLN A 33 -3.78 4.49 11.13
CA GLN A 33 -4.76 5.57 11.04
C GLN A 33 -6.11 5.03 10.53
N PRO A 34 -7.22 5.60 10.98
CA PRO A 34 -8.52 5.30 10.41
C PRO A 34 -8.57 5.70 8.93
N TRP A 35 -9.06 4.79 8.07
CA TRP A 35 -9.06 4.98 6.63
C TRP A 35 -9.74 6.28 6.17
N HIS A 36 -10.86 6.64 6.79
CA HIS A 36 -11.61 7.85 6.46
C HIS A 36 -10.86 9.18 6.74
N ASN A 37 -9.75 9.14 7.48
CA ASN A 37 -8.93 10.32 7.74
C ASN A 37 -7.84 10.54 6.69
N VAL A 38 -7.54 9.52 5.88
CA VAL A 38 -6.40 9.55 4.95
C VAL A 38 -6.50 10.69 3.93
N GLY A 39 -7.69 10.96 3.40
CA GLY A 39 -7.89 12.08 2.48
C GLY A 39 -7.54 13.44 3.08
N THR A 40 -7.95 13.70 4.33
CA THR A 40 -7.58 14.94 5.06
C THR A 40 -6.08 15.03 5.32
N MET A 41 -5.45 13.89 5.64
CA MET A 41 -4.00 13.85 5.87
C MET A 41 -3.22 14.12 4.59
N LEU A 42 -3.64 13.53 3.46
CA LEU A 42 -3.04 13.77 2.15
C LEU A 42 -3.13 15.25 1.76
N LYS A 43 -4.29 15.88 1.97
CA LYS A 43 -4.44 17.30 1.71
C LYS A 43 -3.45 18.14 2.53
N ASP A 44 -3.29 17.85 3.82
CA ASP A 44 -2.32 18.58 4.67
C ASP A 44 -0.87 18.34 4.20
N VAL A 45 -0.55 17.14 3.71
CA VAL A 45 0.76 16.83 3.12
C VAL A 45 0.96 17.56 1.76
N ASP A 46 -0.06 17.64 0.92
CA ASP A 46 -0.02 18.40 -0.33
C ASP A 46 0.25 19.88 -0.06
N ASP A 47 -0.40 20.45 0.97
CA ASP A 47 -0.30 21.89 1.29
C ASP A 47 1.02 22.24 1.99
N LYS A 48 1.56 21.35 2.84
CA LYS A 48 2.69 21.65 3.75
C LYS A 48 3.96 20.84 3.49
N GLY A 49 3.89 19.84 2.61
CA GLY A 49 5.04 18.96 2.34
C GLY A 49 5.56 18.30 3.61
N VAL A 50 6.87 18.33 3.79
CA VAL A 50 7.59 17.74 4.94
C VAL A 50 7.18 18.32 6.31
N GLU A 51 6.61 19.52 6.33
CA GLU A 51 6.13 20.19 7.57
C GLU A 51 4.73 19.72 8.02
N SER A 52 4.11 18.80 7.29
CA SER A 52 2.82 18.24 7.68
C SER A 52 2.94 17.53 9.04
N LYS A 53 1.99 17.85 9.94
CA LYS A 53 1.87 17.23 11.27
C LYS A 53 1.59 15.72 11.21
N TYR A 54 1.16 15.21 10.07
CA TYR A 54 0.87 13.79 9.87
C TYR A 54 2.09 12.97 9.47
N LEU A 55 3.21 13.63 9.13
CA LEU A 55 4.49 13.00 8.85
C LEU A 55 5.32 12.86 10.14
N PHE A 56 4.88 12.01 11.05
CA PHE A 56 5.57 11.71 12.31
C PHE A 56 6.17 10.29 12.32
N GLY A 57 7.12 10.04 13.21
CA GLY A 57 7.79 8.75 13.33
C GLY A 57 8.46 8.32 12.02
N SER A 58 8.24 7.10 11.57
CA SER A 58 8.80 6.58 10.32
C SER A 58 8.17 7.15 9.04
N LYS A 59 7.05 7.87 9.13
CA LYS A 59 6.36 8.46 7.97
C LYS A 59 7.18 9.59 7.33
N ARG A 60 7.82 10.45 8.13
CA ARG A 60 8.67 11.54 7.61
C ARG A 60 9.88 11.01 6.85
N PRO A 61 10.73 10.14 7.42
CA PRO A 61 11.83 9.52 6.65
C PRO A 61 11.34 8.76 5.42
N GLY A 62 10.19 8.10 5.47
CA GLY A 62 9.59 7.43 4.31
C GLY A 62 9.19 8.42 3.21
N PHE A 63 8.57 9.53 3.56
CA PHE A 63 8.19 10.60 2.64
C PHE A 63 9.43 11.21 1.94
N GLU A 64 10.47 11.57 2.70
CA GLU A 64 11.72 12.12 2.16
C GLU A 64 12.44 11.11 1.26
N TYR A 65 12.55 9.84 1.72
CA TYR A 65 13.14 8.76 0.95
C TYR A 65 12.43 8.55 -0.39
N THR A 66 11.10 8.56 -0.39
CA THR A 66 10.30 8.39 -1.60
C THR A 66 10.58 9.50 -2.61
N ARG A 67 10.68 10.77 -2.18
CA ARG A 67 11.00 11.90 -3.07
C ARG A 67 12.41 11.81 -3.62
N TYR A 68 13.37 11.49 -2.76
CA TYR A 68 14.77 11.36 -3.18
C TYR A 68 14.97 10.20 -4.18
N ASN A 69 14.25 9.09 -3.98
CA ASN A 69 14.40 7.88 -4.79
C ASN A 69 13.27 7.67 -5.82
N LYS A 70 12.46 8.69 -6.10
CA LYS A 70 11.21 8.55 -6.89
C LYS A 70 11.41 7.89 -8.26
N HIS A 71 12.46 8.22 -8.99
CA HIS A 71 12.74 7.63 -10.30
C HIS A 71 13.14 6.15 -10.21
N ASN A 72 13.94 5.79 -9.21
CA ASN A 72 14.31 4.39 -8.99
C ASN A 72 13.10 3.56 -8.56
N LEU A 73 12.32 4.04 -7.60
CA LEU A 73 11.09 3.37 -7.16
C LEU A 73 10.08 3.22 -8.30
N TYR A 74 9.95 4.25 -9.13
CA TYR A 74 9.07 4.22 -10.30
C TYR A 74 9.50 3.12 -11.29
N ASN A 75 10.79 3.04 -11.60
CA ASN A 75 11.33 2.01 -12.48
C ASN A 75 11.11 0.61 -11.89
N VAL A 76 11.41 0.40 -10.61
CA VAL A 76 11.18 -0.88 -9.92
C VAL A 76 9.71 -1.28 -9.97
N ILE A 77 8.78 -0.36 -9.76
CA ILE A 77 7.34 -0.67 -9.73
C ILE A 77 6.80 -0.99 -11.12
N PHE A 78 7.18 -0.23 -12.16
CA PHE A 78 6.50 -0.30 -13.46
C PHE A 78 7.27 -1.04 -14.56
N TYR A 79 8.60 -1.02 -14.58
CA TYR A 79 9.37 -1.60 -15.70
C TYR A 79 9.72 -3.08 -15.57
N LYS A 80 9.47 -3.70 -14.43
CA LYS A 80 9.50 -5.16 -14.23
C LYS A 80 10.82 -5.88 -14.62
N ASP A 81 11.96 -5.22 -14.58
CA ASP A 81 13.27 -5.84 -14.81
C ASP A 81 13.67 -6.79 -13.67
N MET A 82 12.92 -6.78 -12.58
CA MET A 82 13.11 -7.58 -11.37
C MET A 82 11.93 -8.55 -11.20
N THR A 83 12.16 -9.65 -10.49
CA THR A 83 11.05 -10.53 -10.07
C THR A 83 10.07 -9.81 -9.16
N LEU A 84 8.86 -10.34 -9.03
CA LEU A 84 7.83 -9.73 -8.16
C LEU A 84 8.28 -9.68 -6.70
N GLU A 85 8.97 -10.73 -6.23
CA GLU A 85 9.55 -10.80 -4.90
C GLU A 85 10.61 -9.72 -4.66
N GLU A 86 11.49 -9.49 -5.62
CA GLU A 86 12.51 -8.47 -5.56
C GLU A 86 11.90 -7.06 -5.58
N ARG A 87 10.90 -6.83 -6.43
CA ARG A 87 10.14 -5.57 -6.48
C ARG A 87 9.45 -5.28 -5.15
N LEU A 88 8.76 -6.28 -4.60
CA LEU A 88 8.10 -6.19 -3.29
C LEU A 88 9.11 -5.87 -2.18
N LEU A 89 10.25 -6.55 -2.18
CA LEU A 89 11.30 -6.34 -1.20
C LEU A 89 11.94 -4.94 -1.33
N HIS A 90 12.17 -4.47 -2.56
CA HIS A 90 12.71 -3.14 -2.82
C HIS A 90 11.78 -2.03 -2.29
N VAL A 91 10.48 -2.13 -2.60
CA VAL A 91 9.48 -1.19 -2.09
C VAL A 91 9.37 -1.26 -0.56
N ALA A 92 9.45 -2.47 0.03
CA ALA A 92 9.44 -2.67 1.47
C ALA A 92 10.67 -2.09 2.19
N GLY A 93 11.75 -1.79 1.46
CA GLY A 93 12.93 -1.06 1.95
C GLY A 93 12.66 0.43 2.22
N THR A 94 11.55 0.97 1.74
CA THR A 94 11.14 2.35 2.08
C THR A 94 10.87 2.46 3.58
N PRO A 95 11.47 3.43 4.29
CA PRO A 95 11.28 3.57 5.72
C PRO A 95 9.80 3.59 6.13
N GLY A 96 9.42 2.71 7.03
CA GLY A 96 8.05 2.59 7.56
C GLY A 96 7.10 1.67 6.79
N LEU A 97 7.43 1.18 5.60
CA LEU A 97 6.49 0.36 4.84
C LEU A 97 6.47 -1.12 5.27
N GLY A 98 7.56 -1.85 5.15
CA GLY A 98 7.56 -3.31 5.29
C GLY A 98 6.70 -4.03 4.24
N LEU A 99 6.71 -5.38 4.23
CA LEU A 99 6.04 -6.18 3.20
C LEU A 99 4.53 -5.89 3.04
N PRO A 100 3.72 -5.78 4.10
CA PRO A 100 2.28 -5.54 3.93
C PRO A 100 1.95 -4.22 3.23
N LYS A 101 2.67 -3.14 3.55
CA LYS A 101 2.42 -1.83 2.95
C LYS A 101 3.08 -1.70 1.58
N ALA A 102 4.22 -2.35 1.36
CA ALA A 102 4.79 -2.50 0.02
C ALA A 102 3.84 -3.30 -0.91
N GLY A 103 3.25 -4.38 -0.40
CA GLY A 103 2.19 -5.12 -1.12
C GLY A 103 0.99 -4.23 -1.45
N PHE A 104 0.60 -3.32 -0.55
CA PHE A 104 -0.47 -2.36 -0.84
C PHE A 104 -0.06 -1.35 -1.93
N VAL A 105 1.18 -0.86 -1.93
CA VAL A 105 1.68 0.00 -3.02
C VAL A 105 1.59 -0.72 -4.37
N LEU A 106 2.09 -1.96 -4.45
CA LEU A 106 2.02 -2.76 -5.68
C LEU A 106 0.58 -3.08 -6.08
N GLN A 107 -0.32 -3.37 -5.11
CA GLN A 107 -1.74 -3.56 -5.37
C GLN A 107 -2.35 -2.34 -6.08
N LEU A 108 -2.07 -1.16 -5.59
CA LEU A 108 -2.60 0.09 -6.15
C LEU A 108 -1.98 0.44 -7.50
N CYS A 109 -0.66 0.30 -7.63
CA CYS A 109 0.07 0.71 -8.82
C CYS A 109 -0.01 -0.29 -9.98
N THR A 110 -0.04 -1.60 -9.69
CA THR A 110 0.10 -2.65 -10.72
C THR A 110 -0.95 -3.76 -10.64
N GLY A 111 -1.71 -3.84 -9.56
CA GLY A 111 -2.68 -4.91 -9.35
C GLY A 111 -2.08 -6.29 -9.05
N GLU A 112 -0.79 -6.40 -8.76
CA GLU A 112 -0.08 -7.69 -8.72
C GLU A 112 0.02 -8.31 -7.32
N VAL A 113 0.05 -7.51 -6.28
CA VAL A 113 0.19 -7.96 -4.88
C VAL A 113 -0.97 -7.41 -4.07
N GLY A 114 -1.08 -7.72 -2.82
CA GLY A 114 -2.15 -7.22 -1.95
C GLY A 114 -1.64 -6.90 -0.55
N CYS A 115 -2.49 -6.25 0.23
CA CYS A 115 -2.17 -5.84 1.59
C CYS A 115 -2.56 -6.91 2.60
N LEU A 116 -1.59 -7.69 3.08
CA LEU A 116 -1.75 -8.57 4.25
C LEU A 116 -1.35 -7.83 5.53
N ASP A 117 -2.04 -6.74 5.84
CA ASP A 117 -1.83 -6.03 7.11
C ASP A 117 -2.39 -6.82 8.32
N VAL A 118 -2.18 -6.28 9.52
CA VAL A 118 -2.61 -6.94 10.76
C VAL A 118 -4.11 -7.28 10.77
N HIS A 119 -4.95 -6.47 10.11
CA HIS A 119 -6.39 -6.72 10.07
C HIS A 119 -6.73 -7.90 9.16
N ASN A 120 -6.11 -7.97 7.98
CA ASN A 120 -6.26 -9.10 7.06
C ASN A 120 -5.67 -10.37 7.65
N LEU A 121 -4.45 -10.31 8.22
CA LEU A 121 -3.84 -11.46 8.86
C LEU A 121 -4.71 -12.03 9.98
N ASN A 122 -5.23 -11.18 10.86
CA ASN A 122 -6.14 -11.62 11.93
C ASN A 122 -7.44 -12.24 11.39
N ARG A 123 -8.01 -11.71 10.31
CA ARG A 123 -9.21 -12.28 9.67
C ARG A 123 -8.97 -13.69 9.14
N PHE A 124 -7.76 -13.97 8.68
CA PHE A 124 -7.37 -15.30 8.15
C PHE A 124 -6.69 -16.19 9.19
N GLY A 125 -6.64 -15.78 10.46
CA GLY A 125 -6.00 -16.56 11.52
C GLY A 125 -4.48 -16.67 11.40
N LEU A 126 -3.84 -15.74 10.69
CA LEU A 126 -2.41 -15.72 10.46
C LEU A 126 -1.68 -14.83 11.46
N THR A 127 -0.44 -15.21 11.79
CA THR A 127 0.39 -14.46 12.74
C THR A 127 1.11 -13.30 12.06
N PRO A 128 0.95 -12.03 12.49
CA PRO A 128 1.57 -10.86 11.88
C PRO A 128 3.10 -10.91 11.79
N ASN A 129 3.76 -11.64 12.70
CA ASN A 129 5.23 -11.72 12.74
C ASN A 129 5.87 -12.51 11.60
N VAL A 130 5.10 -13.34 10.88
CA VAL A 130 5.60 -14.20 9.79
C VAL A 130 6.28 -13.35 8.70
N PHE A 131 5.71 -12.19 8.36
CA PHE A 131 6.18 -11.31 7.30
C PHE A 131 7.06 -10.15 7.77
N LYS A 132 7.41 -10.13 9.04
CA LYS A 132 8.27 -9.07 9.58
C LYS A 132 9.71 -9.24 9.09
N LEU A 133 10.24 -8.25 8.37
CA LEU A 133 11.59 -8.31 7.81
C LEU A 133 12.67 -8.19 8.89
N GLY A 134 12.60 -7.19 9.77
CA GLY A 134 13.64 -6.98 10.78
C GLY A 134 15.03 -6.81 10.18
N LYS A 135 16.06 -7.15 10.96
CA LYS A 135 17.47 -7.17 10.51
C LYS A 135 17.83 -8.58 10.00
N VAL A 136 17.42 -8.94 8.80
CA VAL A 136 17.73 -10.23 8.19
C VAL A 136 18.61 -10.07 6.95
N LYS A 137 19.34 -11.13 6.57
CA LYS A 137 20.10 -11.16 5.31
C LYS A 137 19.16 -11.12 4.11
N TYR A 138 19.65 -10.61 2.98
CA TYR A 138 18.88 -10.45 1.74
C TYR A 138 18.14 -11.74 1.32
N ASP A 139 18.84 -12.88 1.28
CA ASP A 139 18.23 -14.16 0.88
C ASP A 139 17.06 -14.56 1.80
N THR A 140 17.17 -14.27 3.10
CA THR A 140 16.07 -14.51 4.06
C THR A 140 14.91 -13.56 3.81
N ALA A 141 15.19 -12.31 3.49
CA ALA A 141 14.17 -11.32 3.16
C ALA A 141 13.45 -11.71 1.86
N LEU A 142 14.19 -12.20 0.85
CA LEU A 142 13.63 -12.66 -0.42
C LEU A 142 12.72 -13.88 -0.23
N LYS A 143 13.14 -14.87 0.60
CA LYS A 143 12.28 -15.99 0.98
C LYS A 143 11.01 -15.55 1.68
N LYS A 144 11.06 -14.51 2.51
CA LYS A 144 9.86 -13.94 3.15
C LYS A 144 8.95 -13.23 2.14
N SER A 145 9.50 -12.54 1.15
CA SER A 145 8.73 -11.95 0.04
C SER A 145 8.01 -13.03 -0.77
N HIS A 146 8.71 -14.11 -1.11
CA HIS A 146 8.11 -15.26 -1.79
C HIS A 146 6.96 -15.88 -0.96
N LEU A 147 7.20 -16.15 0.32
CA LEU A 147 6.17 -16.66 1.23
C LEU A 147 4.97 -15.73 1.32
N TYR A 148 5.21 -14.40 1.33
CA TYR A 148 4.16 -13.39 1.36
C TYR A 148 3.26 -13.48 0.12
N ILE A 149 3.86 -13.51 -1.08
CA ILE A 149 3.14 -13.60 -2.35
C ILE A 149 2.35 -14.91 -2.42
N LYS A 150 3.00 -16.04 -2.11
CA LYS A 150 2.32 -17.35 -2.09
C LYS A 150 1.14 -17.37 -1.13
N THR A 151 1.31 -16.86 0.09
CA THR A 151 0.21 -16.79 1.07
C THR A 151 -0.96 -15.96 0.54
N LEU A 152 -0.67 -14.87 -0.15
CA LEU A 152 -1.69 -14.01 -0.74
C LEU A 152 -2.45 -14.73 -1.86
N GLU A 153 -1.76 -15.49 -2.71
CA GLU A 153 -2.37 -16.31 -3.75
C GLU A 153 -3.27 -17.39 -3.16
N ASP A 154 -2.79 -18.11 -2.13
CA ASP A 154 -3.54 -19.13 -1.40
C ASP A 154 -4.82 -18.57 -0.73
N LEU A 155 -4.84 -17.28 -0.40
CA LEU A 155 -5.99 -16.57 0.16
C LEU A 155 -6.95 -15.99 -0.90
N GLY A 156 -6.73 -16.23 -2.18
CA GLY A 156 -7.60 -15.77 -3.26
C GLY A 156 -7.08 -14.56 -4.05
N GLY A 157 -5.86 -14.12 -3.77
CA GLY A 157 -5.15 -13.12 -4.55
C GLY A 157 -5.56 -11.67 -4.27
N CYS A 158 -5.01 -10.79 -5.07
CA CYS A 158 -5.07 -9.35 -4.93
C CYS A 158 -6.52 -8.80 -4.96
N GLU A 159 -7.32 -9.21 -5.92
CA GLU A 159 -8.71 -8.77 -6.09
C GLU A 159 -9.59 -9.20 -4.92
N TYR A 160 -9.49 -10.46 -4.51
CA TYR A 160 -10.27 -10.97 -3.38
C TYR A 160 -9.96 -10.22 -2.09
N LEU A 161 -8.68 -9.96 -1.83
CA LEU A 161 -8.27 -9.21 -0.63
C LEU A 161 -8.80 -7.79 -0.62
N TRP A 162 -8.76 -7.10 -1.77
CA TRP A 162 -9.34 -5.76 -1.90
C TRP A 162 -10.84 -5.77 -1.62
N ASN A 163 -11.58 -6.58 -2.36
CA ASN A 163 -13.03 -6.62 -2.28
C ASN A 163 -13.50 -7.03 -0.88
N SER A 164 -12.88 -8.07 -0.30
CA SER A 164 -13.22 -8.54 1.05
C SER A 164 -12.87 -7.52 2.14
N TRP A 165 -11.79 -6.74 1.96
CA TRP A 165 -11.44 -5.67 2.88
C TRP A 165 -12.44 -4.51 2.81
N CYS A 166 -12.88 -4.12 1.61
CA CYS A 166 -13.90 -3.08 1.44
C CYS A 166 -15.23 -3.47 2.12
N VAL A 167 -15.68 -4.72 1.94
CA VAL A 167 -16.85 -5.26 2.63
C VAL A 167 -16.68 -5.20 4.15
N PHE A 168 -15.55 -5.72 4.65
CA PHE A 168 -15.26 -5.70 6.08
C PHE A 168 -15.27 -4.27 6.67
N MET A 169 -14.72 -3.30 5.96
CA MET A 169 -14.68 -1.90 6.43
C MET A 169 -16.07 -1.27 6.45
N ALA A 170 -16.89 -1.53 5.43
CA ALA A 170 -18.27 -1.05 5.38
C ALA A 170 -19.11 -1.61 6.53
N ASP A 171 -19.02 -2.92 6.76
CA ASP A 171 -19.76 -3.61 7.84
C ASP A 171 -19.31 -3.16 9.22
N LYS A 172 -18.00 -2.99 9.42
CA LYS A 172 -17.43 -2.58 10.71
C LYS A 172 -17.73 -1.12 11.08
N TYR A 173 -17.85 -0.25 10.07
CA TYR A 173 -18.03 1.19 10.27
C TYR A 173 -19.23 1.76 9.47
N PRO A 174 -20.46 1.26 9.67
CA PRO A 174 -21.63 1.63 8.86
C PRO A 174 -22.03 3.12 9.00
N LYS A 175 -21.56 3.79 10.05
CA LYS A 175 -21.73 5.24 10.22
C LYS A 175 -20.73 6.08 9.42
N ARG A 176 -19.69 5.47 8.87
CA ARG A 176 -18.60 6.12 8.12
C ARG A 176 -18.65 5.81 6.63
N TYR A 177 -19.08 4.62 6.29
CA TYR A 177 -19.12 4.15 4.90
C TYR A 177 -20.54 3.71 4.55
N ARG A 178 -21.00 4.08 3.36
CA ARG A 178 -22.34 3.68 2.86
C ARG A 178 -22.40 2.18 2.58
N ASP A 179 -21.38 1.69 1.88
CA ASP A 179 -21.24 0.33 1.40
C ASP A 179 -19.78 0.04 1.02
N ALA A 180 -19.50 -1.16 0.57
CA ALA A 180 -18.16 -1.59 0.13
C ALA A 180 -17.68 -0.82 -1.10
N GLU A 181 -18.57 -0.43 -2.00
CA GLU A 181 -18.27 0.35 -3.19
C GLU A 181 -17.75 1.75 -2.82
N HIS A 182 -18.40 2.39 -1.85
CA HIS A 182 -17.93 3.67 -1.32
C HIS A 182 -16.53 3.56 -0.69
N VAL A 183 -16.24 2.49 0.05
CA VAL A 183 -14.88 2.25 0.60
C VAL A 183 -13.86 2.10 -0.53
N SER A 184 -14.21 1.37 -1.58
CA SER A 184 -13.35 1.17 -2.75
C SER A 184 -13.13 2.47 -3.52
N GLN A 185 -14.17 3.26 -3.75
CA GLN A 185 -14.09 4.56 -4.41
C GLN A 185 -13.17 5.55 -3.69
N LEU A 186 -13.14 5.53 -2.36
CA LEU A 186 -12.25 6.40 -1.58
C LEU A 186 -10.76 6.21 -1.90
N HIS A 187 -10.33 5.03 -2.37
CA HIS A 187 -8.96 4.83 -2.82
C HIS A 187 -8.64 5.70 -4.05
N VAL A 188 -9.59 5.82 -4.97
CA VAL A 188 -9.47 6.68 -6.14
C VAL A 188 -9.53 8.14 -5.72
N ASP A 189 -10.55 8.53 -4.96
CA ASP A 189 -10.81 9.92 -4.55
C ASP A 189 -9.63 10.55 -3.79
N TYR A 190 -8.89 9.73 -3.03
CA TYR A 190 -7.73 10.21 -2.27
C TYR A 190 -6.50 10.45 -3.18
N VAL A 191 -6.35 9.69 -4.23
CA VAL A 191 -5.14 9.69 -5.06
C VAL A 191 -5.32 10.47 -6.34
N VAL A 192 -6.36 10.16 -7.10
CA VAL A 192 -6.56 10.71 -8.45
C VAL A 192 -7.05 12.14 -8.36
N LYS A 193 -6.30 13.06 -8.97
CA LYS A 193 -6.64 14.49 -9.09
C LYS A 193 -6.90 14.85 -10.52
#